data_e4ec319b6bf7443e7d8aa69d821b838d
#
_entry.id   e4ec319b6bf7443e7d8aa69d821b838d
#
_cell.length_a   1.000
_cell.length_b   1.000
_cell.length_c   1.000
_cell.angle_alpha   90.00
_cell.angle_beta   90.00
_cell.angle_gamma   90.00
#
_symmetry.space_group_name_H-M   'P 1'
#
loop_
_entity.id
_entity.type
_entity.pdbx_description
1 polymer ?
#
loop_
_entity_poly.entity_id
_entity_poly.type
_entity_poly.pdbx_seq_one_letter_code
_entity_poly.pdbx_strand_id
1 'polypeptide(L)'
;MEKAPIRIAGLGRIGGSDVASLVTEEAIGIGAEVDFIVESDQYGEFNQGLIDWRTVLGNKHWLVLSSEGPLVGDSMKAAWGSSLTFAELEGCKTAMIVVVPSEADRLEESWGSIIDRIRQISLLFISNEALEEISKIEETRSNLLLDEIRDRGAVPIVCTFDPTRGVAEVSHSMGRDVVEVEGEMGSERWLAGFLCALPTSGYGASSVAIAAMSLLE
;
A
#
# COMPACT_ATOMS: atom_id res chain seq x y z
N MET A 1 1.61 9.01 28.58
CA MET A 1 1.38 9.87 27.39
C MET A 1 0.69 8.99 26.36
N GLU A 2 -0.52 9.35 26.00
CA GLU A 2 -1.24 8.67 24.92
C GLU A 2 -0.50 8.93 23.61
N LYS A 3 -0.22 7.87 22.85
CA LYS A 3 0.45 7.99 21.54
C LYS A 3 -0.51 8.66 20.58
N ALA A 4 -0.05 9.66 19.84
CA ALA A 4 -0.89 10.27 18.80
C ALA A 4 -1.29 9.19 17.77
N PRO A 5 -2.55 9.15 17.34
CA PRO A 5 -3.03 8.16 16.40
C PRO A 5 -2.33 8.29 15.04
N ILE A 6 -2.13 7.16 14.36
CA ILE A 6 -1.65 7.15 12.99
C ILE A 6 -2.79 7.62 12.09
N ARG A 7 -2.51 8.55 11.18
CA ARG A 7 -3.49 9.14 10.27
C ARG A 7 -3.27 8.64 8.86
N ILE A 8 -4.31 8.08 8.28
CA ILE A 8 -4.29 7.43 6.96
C ILE A 8 -5.37 8.06 6.08
N ALA A 9 -5.05 8.32 4.82
CA ALA A 9 -6.03 8.59 3.78
C ALA A 9 -6.07 7.38 2.83
N GLY A 10 -7.26 6.86 2.54
CA GLY A 10 -7.45 5.74 1.61
C GLY A 10 -8.18 6.20 0.35
N LEU A 11 -7.63 5.94 -0.83
CA LEU A 11 -8.37 6.08 -2.10
C LEU A 11 -9.25 4.84 -2.29
N GLY A 12 -10.16 4.67 -1.38
CA GLY A 12 -11.15 3.62 -1.27
C GLY A 12 -12.42 4.18 -0.66
N ARG A 13 -13.34 3.32 -0.25
CA ARG A 13 -14.63 3.69 0.35
C ARG A 13 -14.96 2.80 1.54
N ILE A 14 -15.78 3.29 2.45
CA ILE A 14 -16.31 2.49 3.57
C ILE A 14 -17.13 1.33 3.00
N GLY A 15 -16.88 0.11 3.49
CA GLY A 15 -17.52 -1.12 3.02
C GLY A 15 -17.14 -1.51 1.60
N GLY A 16 -16.05 -0.97 1.07
CA GLY A 16 -15.51 -1.35 -0.24
C GLY A 16 -14.86 -2.73 -0.20
N SER A 17 -14.91 -3.44 -1.33
CA SER A 17 -14.24 -4.74 -1.50
C SER A 17 -12.87 -4.63 -2.17
N ASP A 18 -12.46 -3.43 -2.56
CA ASP A 18 -11.11 -3.20 -3.07
C ASP A 18 -10.08 -3.25 -1.93
N VAL A 19 -8.86 -3.64 -2.25
CA VAL A 19 -7.83 -3.90 -1.25
C VAL A 19 -7.43 -2.64 -0.46
N ALA A 20 -7.51 -1.45 -1.06
CA ALA A 20 -7.22 -0.21 -0.34
C ALA A 20 -8.27 0.07 0.72
N SER A 21 -9.56 -0.18 0.42
CA SER A 21 -10.66 -0.10 1.38
C SER A 21 -10.46 -1.09 2.53
N LEU A 22 -10.16 -2.36 2.22
CA LEU A 22 -9.98 -3.40 3.23
C LEU A 22 -8.81 -3.09 4.18
N VAL A 23 -7.66 -2.68 3.66
CA VAL A 23 -6.50 -2.31 4.50
C VAL A 23 -6.79 -1.09 5.37
N THR A 24 -7.49 -0.09 4.84
CA THR A 24 -7.84 1.09 5.64
C THR A 24 -8.88 0.80 6.71
N GLU A 25 -9.82 -0.10 6.47
CA GLU A 25 -10.77 -0.60 7.48
C GLU A 25 -10.08 -1.39 8.60
N GLU A 26 -9.14 -2.27 8.24
CA GLU A 26 -8.30 -2.96 9.23
C GLU A 26 -7.50 -1.97 10.09
N ALA A 27 -6.99 -0.88 9.49
CA ALA A 27 -6.28 0.15 10.22
C ALA A 27 -7.16 0.88 11.24
N ILE A 28 -8.46 1.10 10.97
CA ILE A 28 -9.43 1.60 11.96
C ILE A 28 -9.52 0.63 13.14
N GLY A 29 -9.60 -0.67 12.87
CA GLY A 29 -9.65 -1.71 13.88
C GLY A 29 -8.42 -1.75 14.81
N ILE A 30 -7.29 -1.19 14.37
CA ILE A 30 -6.04 -1.07 15.13
C ILE A 30 -5.91 0.31 15.81
N GLY A 31 -6.86 1.22 15.61
CA GLY A 31 -6.88 2.54 16.25
C GLY A 31 -6.28 3.67 15.41
N ALA A 32 -6.13 3.51 14.10
CA ALA A 32 -5.77 4.59 13.20
C ALA A 32 -6.96 5.53 12.95
N GLU A 33 -6.68 6.81 12.73
CA GLU A 33 -7.63 7.77 12.18
C GLU A 33 -7.60 7.68 10.65
N VAL A 34 -8.73 7.31 10.05
CA VAL A 34 -8.82 7.07 8.61
C VAL A 34 -9.82 8.02 7.96
N ASP A 35 -9.40 8.63 6.84
CA ASP A 35 -10.28 9.35 5.91
C ASP A 35 -10.38 8.57 4.60
N PHE A 36 -11.61 8.20 4.21
CA PHE A 36 -11.87 7.65 2.88
C PHE A 36 -12.11 8.80 1.90
N ILE A 37 -11.38 8.76 0.77
CA ILE A 37 -11.39 9.85 -0.21
C ILE A 37 -12.63 9.78 -1.12
N VAL A 38 -13.18 8.58 -1.32
CA VAL A 38 -14.31 8.35 -2.21
C VAL A 38 -15.58 8.12 -1.39
N GLU A 39 -16.64 8.85 -1.68
CA GLU A 39 -17.96 8.59 -1.13
C GLU A 39 -18.54 7.28 -1.72
N SER A 40 -19.30 6.54 -0.89
CA SER A 40 -19.72 5.15 -1.17
C SER A 40 -20.45 4.96 -2.50
N ASP A 41 -21.18 5.97 -2.96
CA ASP A 41 -22.06 5.87 -4.14
C ASP A 41 -21.36 6.28 -5.45
N GLN A 42 -20.12 6.80 -5.37
CA GLN A 42 -19.41 7.45 -6.47
C GLN A 42 -18.11 6.75 -6.86
N TYR A 43 -17.90 5.53 -6.39
CA TYR A 43 -16.68 4.79 -6.71
C TYR A 43 -16.59 4.50 -8.21
N GLY A 44 -15.68 5.18 -8.91
CA GLY A 44 -15.51 5.11 -10.36
C GLY A 44 -16.03 6.31 -11.14
N GLU A 45 -17.03 7.04 -10.63
CA GLU A 45 -17.66 8.18 -11.32
C GLU A 45 -17.73 9.44 -10.43
N PHE A 46 -16.61 9.89 -9.90
CA PHE A 46 -16.55 11.12 -9.13
C PHE A 46 -15.65 12.16 -9.78
N ASN A 47 -15.92 13.44 -9.50
CA ASN A 47 -15.09 14.52 -10.04
C ASN A 47 -13.88 14.77 -9.14
N GLN A 48 -12.74 14.15 -9.45
CA GLN A 48 -11.51 14.32 -8.70
C GLN A 48 -11.03 15.79 -8.60
N GLY A 49 -11.47 16.66 -9.52
CA GLY A 49 -11.16 18.08 -9.50
C GLY A 49 -11.84 18.85 -8.37
N LEU A 50 -12.86 18.27 -7.72
CA LEU A 50 -13.53 18.84 -6.55
C LEU A 50 -12.88 18.43 -5.23
N ILE A 51 -11.91 17.48 -5.25
CA ILE A 51 -11.22 17.03 -4.05
C ILE A 51 -10.16 18.07 -3.67
N ASP A 52 -10.27 18.59 -2.46
CA ASP A 52 -9.19 19.40 -1.87
C ASP A 52 -8.07 18.47 -1.36
N TRP A 53 -7.22 18.04 -2.28
CA TRP A 53 -6.12 17.12 -2.01
C TRP A 53 -5.20 17.60 -0.88
N ARG A 54 -5.00 18.91 -0.79
CA ARG A 54 -4.16 19.49 0.26
C ARG A 54 -4.76 19.26 1.64
N THR A 55 -6.05 19.51 1.80
CA THR A 55 -6.75 19.27 3.06
C THR A 55 -6.81 17.77 3.37
N VAL A 56 -7.12 16.93 2.38
CA VAL A 56 -7.26 15.49 2.58
C VAL A 56 -5.93 14.83 2.96
N LEU A 57 -4.82 15.23 2.33
CA LEU A 57 -3.50 14.59 2.52
C LEU A 57 -2.63 15.33 3.53
N GLY A 58 -2.97 16.58 3.86
CA GLY A 58 -2.25 17.36 4.86
C GLY A 58 -2.22 16.66 6.22
N ASN A 59 -1.03 16.52 6.80
CA ASN A 59 -0.83 15.85 8.09
C ASN A 59 -1.18 14.34 8.12
N LYS A 60 -1.34 13.65 6.98
CA LYS A 60 -1.46 12.20 6.95
C LYS A 60 -0.08 11.54 6.98
N HIS A 61 0.00 10.39 7.64
CA HIS A 61 1.20 9.56 7.61
C HIS A 61 1.27 8.76 6.31
N TRP A 62 0.10 8.25 5.87
CA TRP A 62 -0.03 7.41 4.70
C TRP A 62 -1.20 7.80 3.81
N LEU A 63 -0.95 7.71 2.50
CA LEU A 63 -1.97 7.53 1.47
C LEU A 63 -1.94 6.07 1.03
N VAL A 64 -3.07 5.37 1.14
CA VAL A 64 -3.22 3.97 0.73
C VAL A 64 -3.93 3.89 -0.61
N LEU A 65 -3.32 3.20 -1.57
CA LEU A 65 -3.79 3.06 -2.96
C LEU A 65 -3.78 1.60 -3.38
N SER A 66 -4.75 1.22 -4.21
CA SER A 66 -4.78 -0.07 -4.92
C SER A 66 -4.21 0.05 -6.33
N SER A 67 -3.53 -1.01 -6.79
CA SER A 67 -3.10 -1.19 -8.17
C SER A 67 -4.26 -1.24 -9.16
N GLU A 68 -5.46 -1.61 -8.69
CA GLU A 68 -6.66 -1.67 -9.52
C GLU A 68 -7.27 -0.29 -9.80
N GLY A 69 -6.92 0.75 -9.04
CA GLY A 69 -7.47 2.09 -9.20
C GLY A 69 -7.46 2.60 -10.65
N PRO A 70 -6.34 2.52 -11.39
CA PRO A 70 -6.28 2.92 -12.80
C PRO A 70 -7.18 2.12 -13.74
N LEU A 71 -7.64 0.92 -13.32
CA LEU A 71 -8.48 0.03 -14.12
C LEU A 71 -9.99 0.27 -13.98
N VAL A 72 -10.41 0.99 -12.93
CA VAL A 72 -11.83 1.22 -12.60
C VAL A 72 -12.51 2.17 -13.59
N GLY A 73 -11.78 3.16 -14.11
CA GLY A 73 -12.31 4.15 -15.03
C GLY A 73 -11.50 5.45 -15.02
N ASP A 74 -11.83 6.36 -15.94
CA ASP A 74 -11.06 7.59 -16.17
C ASP A 74 -11.02 8.50 -14.93
N SER A 75 -12.13 8.63 -14.21
CA SER A 75 -12.22 9.44 -12.98
C SER A 75 -11.32 8.89 -11.87
N MET A 76 -11.37 7.59 -11.64
CA MET A 76 -10.52 6.94 -10.65
C MET A 76 -9.05 6.97 -11.07
N LYS A 77 -8.73 6.73 -12.33
CA LYS A 77 -7.36 6.83 -12.87
C LYS A 77 -6.79 8.24 -12.67
N ALA A 78 -7.61 9.27 -12.94
CA ALA A 78 -7.21 10.66 -12.71
C ALA A 78 -7.01 10.98 -11.23
N ALA A 79 -7.90 10.50 -10.35
CA ALA A 79 -7.77 10.66 -8.90
C ALA A 79 -6.54 9.93 -8.35
N TRP A 80 -6.29 8.70 -8.81
CA TRP A 80 -5.12 7.90 -8.46
C TRP A 80 -3.81 8.64 -8.81
N GLY A 81 -3.70 9.17 -10.04
CA GLY A 81 -2.53 9.94 -10.46
C GLY A 81 -2.38 11.27 -9.71
N SER A 82 -3.49 11.98 -9.44
CA SER A 82 -3.48 13.24 -8.69
C SER A 82 -3.09 13.02 -7.24
N SER A 83 -3.64 11.99 -6.59
CA SER A 83 -3.35 11.68 -5.19
C SER A 83 -1.87 11.40 -4.94
N LEU A 84 -1.19 10.67 -5.83
CA LEU A 84 0.26 10.44 -5.78
C LEU A 84 1.05 11.76 -5.81
N THR A 85 0.69 12.65 -6.75
CA THR A 85 1.36 13.94 -6.91
C THR A 85 1.16 14.84 -5.67
N PHE A 86 -0.07 14.90 -5.16
CA PHE A 86 -0.36 15.71 -3.97
C PHE A 86 0.19 15.09 -2.69
N ALA A 87 0.27 13.77 -2.58
CA ALA A 87 0.92 13.12 -1.44
C ALA A 87 2.40 13.52 -1.35
N GLU A 88 3.11 13.54 -2.47
CA GLU A 88 4.49 14.00 -2.54
C GLU A 88 4.61 15.48 -2.12
N LEU A 89 3.73 16.36 -2.60
CA LEU A 89 3.73 17.79 -2.26
C LEU A 89 3.44 18.06 -0.78
N GLU A 90 2.54 17.30 -0.18
CA GLU A 90 2.14 17.47 1.22
C GLU A 90 3.02 16.64 2.20
N GLY A 91 4.00 15.88 1.68
CA GLY A 91 4.89 15.03 2.49
C GLY A 91 4.19 13.81 3.09
N CYS A 92 3.03 13.43 2.56
CA CYS A 92 2.33 12.20 2.90
C CYS A 92 3.00 11.02 2.20
N LYS A 93 3.33 9.95 2.93
CA LYS A 93 3.92 8.75 2.33
C LYS A 93 2.86 7.93 1.60
N THR A 94 3.22 7.36 0.46
CA THR A 94 2.31 6.51 -0.31
C THR A 94 2.58 5.03 -0.08
N ALA A 95 1.55 4.29 0.31
CA ALA A 95 1.52 2.83 0.33
C ALA A 95 0.69 2.33 -0.86
N MET A 96 1.34 1.68 -1.80
CA MET A 96 0.73 1.07 -2.98
C MET A 96 0.56 -0.42 -2.76
N ILE A 97 -0.66 -0.92 -2.98
CA ILE A 97 -1.00 -2.33 -2.80
C ILE A 97 -1.25 -2.96 -4.15
N VAL A 98 -0.46 -3.97 -4.48
CA VAL A 98 -0.53 -4.71 -5.75
C VAL A 98 -1.18 -6.05 -5.52
N VAL A 99 -2.31 -6.27 -6.18
CA VAL A 99 -3.03 -7.53 -6.23
C VAL A 99 -3.24 -7.95 -7.68
N VAL A 100 -3.56 -9.22 -7.90
CA VAL A 100 -4.04 -9.67 -9.21
C VAL A 100 -5.45 -9.11 -9.40
N PRO A 101 -5.70 -8.33 -10.47
CA PRO A 101 -7.04 -7.81 -10.74
C PRO A 101 -8.05 -8.93 -10.95
N SER A 102 -9.34 -8.63 -10.75
CA SER A 102 -10.41 -9.56 -11.08
C SER A 102 -10.40 -10.01 -12.55
N GLU A 103 -9.99 -9.12 -13.46
CA GLU A 103 -9.62 -9.43 -14.84
C GLU A 103 -8.12 -9.64 -14.91
N ALA A 104 -7.66 -10.88 -14.71
CA ALA A 104 -6.23 -11.21 -14.53
C ALA A 104 -5.35 -10.82 -15.73
N ASP A 105 -5.89 -10.77 -16.94
CA ASP A 105 -5.22 -10.29 -18.16
C ASP A 105 -4.89 -8.79 -18.13
N ARG A 106 -5.46 -8.02 -17.20
CA ARG A 106 -5.16 -6.60 -17.01
C ARG A 106 -4.05 -6.32 -16.00
N LEU A 107 -3.41 -7.36 -15.46
CA LEU A 107 -2.31 -7.17 -14.50
C LEU A 107 -1.14 -6.40 -15.11
N GLU A 108 -0.80 -6.67 -16.37
CA GLU A 108 0.28 -5.95 -17.07
C GLU A 108 -0.04 -4.45 -17.23
N GLU A 109 -1.30 -4.09 -17.54
CA GLU A 109 -1.75 -2.70 -17.61
C GLU A 109 -1.65 -2.01 -16.24
N SER A 110 -2.11 -2.68 -15.20
CA SER A 110 -2.04 -2.21 -13.81
C SER A 110 -0.59 -2.01 -13.38
N TRP A 111 0.25 -3.02 -13.60
CA TRP A 111 1.67 -2.99 -13.27
C TRP A 111 2.41 -1.88 -14.01
N GLY A 112 2.18 -1.70 -15.32
CA GLY A 112 2.73 -0.60 -16.10
C GLY A 112 2.41 0.77 -15.50
N SER A 113 1.15 0.97 -15.05
CA SER A 113 0.73 2.22 -14.39
C SER A 113 1.50 2.48 -13.09
N ILE A 114 1.84 1.43 -12.33
CA ILE A 114 2.65 1.53 -11.11
C ILE A 114 4.10 1.88 -11.45
N ILE A 115 4.69 1.20 -12.43
CA ILE A 115 6.07 1.44 -12.87
C ILE A 115 6.26 2.89 -13.33
N ASP A 116 5.30 3.46 -14.05
CA ASP A 116 5.33 4.86 -14.48
C ASP A 116 5.38 5.86 -13.31
N ARG A 117 4.92 5.46 -12.13
CA ARG A 117 4.83 6.29 -10.92
C ARG A 117 5.66 5.77 -9.75
N ILE A 118 6.50 4.80 -9.98
CA ILE A 118 7.18 4.02 -8.93
C ILE A 118 7.97 4.88 -7.94
N ARG A 119 8.54 5.99 -8.40
CA ARG A 119 9.33 6.93 -7.57
C ARG A 119 8.50 7.74 -6.57
N GLN A 120 7.19 7.79 -6.76
CA GLN A 120 6.25 8.45 -5.84
C GLN A 120 5.74 7.49 -4.74
N ILE A 121 6.16 6.22 -4.79
CA ILE A 121 5.75 5.18 -3.86
C ILE A 121 6.78 5.05 -2.74
N SER A 122 6.32 5.16 -1.50
CA SER A 122 7.16 5.01 -0.31
C SER A 122 7.20 3.57 0.21
N LEU A 123 6.09 2.85 0.04
CA LEU A 123 5.95 1.44 0.37
C LEU A 123 5.15 0.75 -0.74
N LEU A 124 5.70 -0.31 -1.28
CA LEU A 124 5.03 -1.17 -2.26
C LEU A 124 4.79 -2.54 -1.62
N PHE A 125 3.53 -2.87 -1.41
CA PHE A 125 3.13 -4.22 -1.01
C PHE A 125 2.67 -4.99 -2.24
N ILE A 126 3.15 -6.23 -2.39
CA ILE A 126 2.77 -7.12 -3.49
C ILE A 126 2.20 -8.41 -2.89
N SER A 127 0.95 -8.75 -3.21
CA SER A 127 0.38 -10.03 -2.76
C SER A 127 1.16 -11.21 -3.34
N ASN A 128 1.13 -12.37 -2.69
CA ASN A 128 1.88 -13.55 -3.16
C ASN A 128 1.50 -13.95 -4.57
N GLU A 129 0.20 -13.92 -4.88
CA GLU A 129 -0.31 -14.23 -6.21
C GLU A 129 0.21 -13.22 -7.25
N ALA A 130 0.17 -11.93 -6.93
CA ALA A 130 0.70 -10.89 -7.81
C ALA A 130 2.21 -10.99 -7.96
N LEU A 131 2.95 -11.37 -6.91
CA LEU A 131 4.40 -11.54 -6.94
C LEU A 131 4.80 -12.62 -7.97
N GLU A 132 4.08 -13.74 -8.00
CA GLU A 132 4.33 -14.82 -8.95
C GLU A 132 4.05 -14.39 -10.40
N GLU A 133 2.94 -13.69 -10.64
CA GLU A 133 2.57 -13.26 -11.99
C GLU A 133 3.48 -12.11 -12.49
N ILE A 134 3.80 -11.13 -11.63
CA ILE A 134 4.71 -10.05 -11.98
C ILE A 134 6.12 -10.58 -12.25
N SER A 135 6.56 -11.63 -11.54
CA SER A 135 7.87 -12.24 -11.79
C SER A 135 7.98 -12.80 -13.22
N LYS A 136 6.87 -13.25 -13.80
CA LYS A 136 6.81 -13.71 -15.22
C LYS A 136 6.85 -12.51 -16.17
N ILE A 137 6.13 -11.42 -15.87
CA ILE A 137 6.13 -10.17 -16.66
C ILE A 137 7.53 -9.55 -16.69
N GLU A 138 8.20 -9.53 -15.55
CA GLU A 138 9.55 -8.94 -15.38
C GLU A 138 10.68 -9.90 -15.77
N GLU A 139 10.37 -11.12 -16.19
CA GLU A 139 11.33 -12.17 -16.56
C GLU A 139 12.38 -12.45 -15.46
N THR A 140 11.98 -12.30 -14.19
CA THR A 140 12.85 -12.50 -13.03
C THR A 140 12.32 -13.60 -12.11
N ARG A 141 13.10 -13.97 -11.10
CA ARG A 141 12.68 -14.94 -10.09
C ARG A 141 11.89 -14.25 -8.99
N SER A 142 10.78 -14.83 -8.56
CA SER A 142 9.93 -14.24 -7.50
C SER A 142 10.70 -13.92 -6.22
N ASN A 143 11.68 -14.74 -5.85
CA ASN A 143 12.53 -14.52 -4.68
C ASN A 143 13.54 -13.36 -4.81
N LEU A 144 13.75 -12.81 -6.00
CA LEU A 144 14.62 -11.64 -6.26
C LEU A 144 13.82 -10.38 -6.57
N LEU A 145 12.54 -10.55 -6.93
CA LEU A 145 11.70 -9.47 -7.46
C LEU A 145 11.59 -8.27 -6.51
N LEU A 146 11.41 -8.50 -5.21
CA LEU A 146 11.31 -7.40 -4.23
C LEU A 146 12.56 -6.50 -4.23
N ASP A 147 13.74 -7.11 -4.26
CA ASP A 147 15.01 -6.38 -4.25
C ASP A 147 15.23 -5.65 -5.59
N GLU A 148 14.94 -6.31 -6.72
CA GLU A 148 15.06 -5.71 -8.05
C GLU A 148 14.12 -4.51 -8.24
N ILE A 149 12.87 -4.62 -7.81
CA ILE A 149 11.91 -3.51 -7.85
C ILE A 149 12.39 -2.36 -6.98
N ARG A 150 12.82 -2.66 -5.74
CA ARG A 150 13.33 -1.66 -4.81
C ARG A 150 14.51 -0.91 -5.40
N ASP A 151 15.48 -1.61 -5.93
CA ASP A 151 16.72 -1.02 -6.46
C ASP A 151 16.45 -0.20 -7.72
N ARG A 152 15.67 -0.74 -8.66
CA ARG A 152 15.33 -0.08 -9.93
C ARG A 152 14.40 1.12 -9.72
N GLY A 153 13.42 0.99 -8.84
CA GLY A 153 12.41 2.02 -8.56
C GLY A 153 12.84 3.04 -7.51
N ALA A 154 13.92 2.76 -6.77
CA ALA A 154 14.31 3.51 -5.57
C ALA A 154 13.18 3.60 -4.53
N VAL A 155 12.33 2.55 -4.47
CA VAL A 155 11.24 2.46 -3.49
C VAL A 155 11.84 2.18 -2.11
N PRO A 156 11.56 2.97 -1.07
CA PRO A 156 12.15 2.77 0.25
C PRO A 156 11.87 1.39 0.85
N ILE A 157 10.65 0.88 0.68
CA ILE A 157 10.22 -0.42 1.20
C ILE A 157 9.40 -1.16 0.14
N VAL A 158 9.80 -2.40 -0.19
CA VAL A 158 9.01 -3.34 -1.00
C VAL A 158 8.78 -4.59 -0.17
N CYS A 159 7.54 -5.03 -0.03
CA CYS A 159 7.22 -6.14 0.86
C CYS A 159 6.11 -7.04 0.33
N THR A 160 6.05 -8.25 0.87
CA THR A 160 4.98 -9.22 0.70
C THR A 160 4.69 -9.91 2.03
N PHE A 161 3.53 -10.53 2.15
CA PHE A 161 3.15 -11.34 3.29
C PHE A 161 2.45 -12.60 2.81
N ASP A 162 2.91 -13.74 3.30
CA ASP A 162 2.29 -15.05 3.07
C ASP A 162 1.41 -15.43 4.27
N PRO A 163 0.07 -15.27 4.17
CA PRO A 163 -0.82 -15.57 5.28
C PRO A 163 -0.90 -17.06 5.62
N THR A 164 -0.56 -17.95 4.67
CA THR A 164 -0.58 -19.40 4.93
C THR A 164 0.61 -19.87 5.73
N ARG A 165 1.74 -19.18 5.60
CA ARG A 165 2.98 -19.48 6.34
C ARG A 165 3.21 -18.55 7.53
N GLY A 166 2.45 -17.44 7.62
CA GLY A 166 2.69 -16.40 8.60
C GLY A 166 4.06 -15.73 8.42
N VAL A 167 4.51 -15.52 7.17
CA VAL A 167 5.85 -14.99 6.90
C VAL A 167 5.74 -13.70 6.09
N ALA A 168 6.38 -12.65 6.61
CA ALA A 168 6.58 -11.40 5.88
C ALA A 168 8.00 -11.31 5.33
N GLU A 169 8.13 -10.84 4.10
CA GLU A 169 9.39 -10.50 3.48
C GLU A 169 9.42 -9.02 3.14
N VAL A 170 10.44 -8.31 3.63
CA VAL A 170 10.57 -6.87 3.49
C VAL A 170 11.95 -6.51 2.96
N SER A 171 12.01 -5.98 1.75
CA SER A 171 13.22 -5.40 1.17
C SER A 171 13.25 -3.90 1.44
N HIS A 172 14.34 -3.40 2.01
CA HIS A 172 14.54 -2.00 2.35
C HIS A 172 15.99 -1.56 2.07
N SER A 173 16.29 -0.27 2.22
CA SER A 173 17.59 0.31 1.84
C SER A 173 18.82 -0.30 2.53
N MET A 174 18.61 -1.03 3.63
CA MET A 174 19.71 -1.66 4.41
C MET A 174 19.77 -3.18 4.25
N GLY A 175 18.91 -3.78 3.42
CA GLY A 175 18.87 -5.21 3.17
C GLY A 175 17.45 -5.77 3.04
N ARG A 176 17.32 -7.04 3.36
CA ARG A 176 16.05 -7.77 3.33
C ARG A 176 15.85 -8.51 4.64
N ASP A 177 14.69 -8.35 5.20
CA ASP A 177 14.24 -9.10 6.36
C ASP A 177 13.19 -10.14 5.95
N VAL A 178 13.29 -11.32 6.54
CA VAL A 178 12.27 -12.38 6.50
C VAL A 178 11.88 -12.65 7.93
N VAL A 179 10.63 -12.36 8.27
CA VAL A 179 10.15 -12.43 9.63
C VAL A 179 8.93 -13.31 9.76
N GLU A 180 8.89 -14.13 10.80
CA GLU A 180 7.70 -14.89 11.16
C GLU A 180 6.77 -13.98 11.98
N VAL A 181 5.50 -14.01 11.62
CA VAL A 181 4.45 -13.21 12.26
C VAL A 181 3.56 -14.16 13.06
N GLU A 182 3.43 -13.91 14.35
CA GLU A 182 2.61 -14.75 15.24
C GLU A 182 1.11 -14.53 14.98
N GLY A 183 0.34 -15.62 15.03
CA GLY A 183 -1.11 -15.62 14.86
C GLY A 183 -1.58 -15.79 13.42
N GLU A 184 -2.86 -16.12 13.27
CA GLU A 184 -3.52 -16.23 11.97
C GLU A 184 -4.10 -14.88 11.57
N MET A 185 -3.65 -14.33 10.43
CA MET A 185 -4.17 -13.07 9.89
C MET A 185 -4.11 -13.01 8.37
N GLY A 186 -4.99 -12.22 7.79
CA GLY A 186 -4.93 -11.88 6.36
C GLY A 186 -3.86 -10.84 6.04
N SER A 187 -3.55 -10.71 4.76
CA SER A 187 -2.57 -9.76 4.25
C SER A 187 -2.96 -8.31 4.55
N GLU A 188 -4.26 -8.01 4.51
CA GLU A 188 -4.80 -6.68 4.75
C GLU A 188 -4.54 -6.23 6.19
N ARG A 189 -4.81 -7.12 7.16
CA ARG A 189 -4.57 -6.84 8.57
C ARG A 189 -3.09 -6.72 8.88
N TRP A 190 -2.26 -7.61 8.33
CA TRP A 190 -0.82 -7.50 8.46
C TRP A 190 -0.30 -6.16 7.94
N LEU A 191 -0.71 -5.79 6.71
CA LEU A 191 -0.27 -4.53 6.11
C LEU A 191 -0.75 -3.31 6.90
N ALA A 192 -2.00 -3.32 7.37
CA ALA A 192 -2.53 -2.26 8.24
C ALA A 192 -1.69 -2.09 9.51
N GLY A 193 -1.35 -3.20 10.19
CA GLY A 193 -0.46 -3.22 11.35
C GLY A 193 0.93 -2.66 11.02
N PHE A 194 1.51 -3.10 9.91
CA PHE A 194 2.82 -2.64 9.46
C PHE A 194 2.83 -1.13 9.19
N LEU A 195 1.82 -0.60 8.47
CA LEU A 195 1.66 0.83 8.22
C LEU A 195 1.49 1.65 9.50
N CYS A 196 0.77 1.11 10.49
CA CYS A 196 0.59 1.76 11.79
C CYS A 196 1.85 1.72 12.67
N ALA A 197 2.65 0.66 12.56
CA ALA A 197 3.87 0.50 13.35
C ALA A 197 5.05 1.34 12.83
N LEU A 198 5.23 1.43 11.50
CA LEU A 198 6.37 2.11 10.87
C LEU A 198 6.61 3.55 11.34
N PRO A 199 5.60 4.45 11.41
CA PRO A 199 5.83 5.82 11.85
C PRO A 199 6.30 5.93 13.30
N THR A 200 6.00 4.94 14.13
CA THR A 200 6.38 4.94 15.55
C THR A 200 7.68 4.19 15.83
N SER A 201 7.96 3.13 15.06
CA SER A 201 9.19 2.34 15.19
C SER A 201 10.36 2.97 14.45
N GLY A 202 10.07 3.71 13.38
CA GLY A 202 11.08 4.29 12.50
C GLY A 202 11.36 3.43 11.27
N TYR A 203 12.27 3.92 10.42
CA TYR A 203 12.59 3.33 9.11
C TYR A 203 14.01 2.73 9.03
N GLY A 204 14.67 2.55 10.18
CA GLY A 204 15.94 1.81 10.25
C GLY A 204 15.71 0.30 10.15
N ALA A 205 16.74 -0.48 9.77
CA ALA A 205 16.62 -1.92 9.54
C ALA A 205 15.92 -2.66 10.70
N SER A 206 16.44 -2.53 11.92
CA SER A 206 15.83 -3.18 13.10
C SER A 206 14.39 -2.70 13.36
N SER A 207 14.10 -1.42 13.05
CA SER A 207 12.76 -0.85 13.25
C SER A 207 11.77 -1.38 12.23
N VAL A 208 12.20 -1.59 10.99
CA VAL A 208 11.37 -2.19 9.92
C VAL A 208 11.04 -3.63 10.25
N ALA A 209 12.03 -4.43 10.68
CA ALA A 209 11.81 -5.81 11.11
C ALA A 209 10.84 -5.89 12.31
N ILE A 210 11.03 -5.03 13.33
CA ILE A 210 10.11 -4.95 14.46
C ILE A 210 8.70 -4.57 14.01
N ALA A 211 8.56 -3.57 13.13
CA ALA A 211 7.27 -3.16 12.61
C ALA A 211 6.57 -4.29 11.84
N ALA A 212 7.33 -5.08 11.06
CA ALA A 212 6.81 -6.22 10.28
C ALA A 212 6.33 -7.39 11.17
N MET A 213 6.92 -7.54 12.36
CA MET A 213 6.50 -8.54 13.37
C MET A 213 5.38 -8.03 14.29
N SER A 214 5.17 -6.69 14.34
CA SER A 214 4.24 -6.11 15.31
C SER A 214 2.80 -6.44 14.97
N LEU A 215 2.18 -7.26 15.82
CA LEU A 215 0.74 -7.29 15.96
C LEU A 215 0.38 -6.11 16.89
N LEU A 216 -0.29 -5.10 16.36
CA LEU A 216 -0.91 -4.10 17.22
C LEU A 216 -2.20 -4.74 17.75
N GLU A 217 -2.19 -5.09 19.05
CA GLU A 217 -3.37 -5.50 19.81
C GLU A 217 -4.39 -4.36 19.91
#